data_4ed619b3e101fb4465bd4560e6801bb2
#
_entry.id   4ed619b3e101fb4465bd4560e6801bb2
#
_cell.length_a   1.000
_cell.length_b   1.000
_cell.length_c   1.000
_cell.angle_alpha   90.00
_cell.angle_beta   90.00
_cell.angle_gamma   90.00
#
_symmetry.space_group_name_H-M   'P 1'
#
loop_
_entity.id
_entity.type
_entity.pdbx_description
1 polymer ?
#
loop_
_entity_poly.entity_id
_entity_poly.type
_entity_poly.pdbx_seq_one_letter_code
_entity_poly.pdbx_strand_id
1 'polypeptide(L)'
;DKSAVFIAVSGVLSGIFTIDYSPVPSVGRALAGCLRDRRVPIFAVRDFLVTPLMLNRKYHVPAEGFDFPLFAVRYAVSATQPEDGSPICALLGREGLGGFMEVSGCGHRCYISAMLGTTLSAVAAVVGVVLVFALYAFAGGLAVNWLIAYMALFAIPGIIAAVAMAR
;
A
#
# COMPACT_ATOMS: atom_id res chain seq x y z
N ASP A 1 -16.11 13.36 -22.42
CA ASP A 1 -17.27 13.14 -21.56
C ASP A 1 -17.46 14.32 -20.64
N LYS A 2 -18.48 15.14 -20.91
CA LYS A 2 -18.87 16.29 -20.07
C LYS A 2 -20.19 15.98 -19.40
N SER A 3 -20.31 16.31 -18.12
CA SER A 3 -21.57 16.23 -17.40
C SER A 3 -22.29 17.58 -17.51
N ALA A 4 -23.60 17.58 -17.71
CA ALA A 4 -24.40 18.77 -17.78
C ALA A 4 -25.30 18.89 -16.54
N VAL A 5 -25.30 20.07 -15.92
CA VAL A 5 -26.20 20.41 -14.82
C VAL A 5 -27.16 21.48 -15.32
N PHE A 6 -28.43 21.20 -15.19
CA PHE A 6 -29.53 22.12 -15.61
C PHE A 6 -30.04 22.87 -14.40
N ILE A 7 -30.09 24.18 -14.50
CA ILE A 7 -30.70 25.03 -13.47
C ILE A 7 -32.03 25.57 -13.98
N ALA A 8 -33.08 25.31 -13.21
CA ALA A 8 -34.38 25.86 -13.46
C ALA A 8 -34.80 26.82 -12.33
N VAL A 9 -35.32 27.98 -12.67
CA VAL A 9 -35.88 28.95 -11.74
C VAL A 9 -37.36 29.05 -12.03
N SER A 10 -38.21 28.84 -11.03
CA SER A 10 -39.66 28.83 -11.15
C SER A 10 -40.19 27.93 -12.28
N GLY A 11 -39.55 26.76 -12.46
CA GLY A 11 -39.95 25.79 -13.49
C GLY A 11 -39.45 26.10 -14.91
N VAL A 12 -38.74 27.20 -15.11
CA VAL A 12 -38.15 27.58 -16.42
C VAL A 12 -36.65 27.29 -16.41
N LEU A 13 -36.16 26.61 -17.44
CA LEU A 13 -34.72 26.37 -17.62
C LEU A 13 -33.99 27.71 -17.77
N SER A 14 -33.16 28.05 -16.79
CA SER A 14 -32.47 29.36 -16.72
C SER A 14 -30.99 29.25 -17.06
N GLY A 15 -30.41 28.05 -16.99
CA GLY A 15 -29.00 27.85 -17.31
C GLY A 15 -28.61 26.40 -17.45
N ILE A 16 -27.53 26.18 -18.19
CA ILE A 16 -26.90 24.87 -18.36
C ILE A 16 -25.40 25.04 -18.06
N PHE A 17 -24.90 24.28 -17.09
CA PHE A 17 -23.46 24.22 -16.77
C PHE A 17 -22.89 22.92 -17.27
N THR A 18 -21.80 22.99 -18.00
CA THR A 18 -21.00 21.82 -18.38
C THR A 18 -19.82 21.67 -17.47
N ILE A 19 -19.70 20.50 -16.83
CA ILE A 19 -18.61 20.15 -15.93
C ILE A 19 -17.75 19.10 -16.63
N ASP A 20 -16.45 19.38 -16.73
CA ASP A 20 -15.47 18.42 -17.23
C ASP A 20 -14.49 18.06 -16.11
N TYR A 21 -14.41 16.77 -15.78
CA TYR A 21 -13.48 16.26 -14.79
C TYR A 21 -12.18 15.85 -15.47
N SER A 22 -11.11 16.52 -15.13
CA SER A 22 -9.78 16.15 -15.61
C SER A 22 -9.18 15.06 -14.73
N PRO A 23 -8.72 13.92 -15.29
CA PRO A 23 -8.11 12.86 -14.50
C PRO A 23 -6.75 13.30 -13.95
N VAL A 24 -6.53 13.07 -12.66
CA VAL A 24 -5.24 13.31 -12.01
C VAL A 24 -4.38 12.04 -12.13
N PRO A 25 -3.21 12.10 -12.81
CA PRO A 25 -2.41 10.89 -13.08
C PRO A 25 -1.95 10.14 -11.83
N SER A 26 -1.71 10.85 -10.72
CA SER A 26 -1.35 10.21 -9.44
C SER A 26 -2.48 9.34 -8.87
N VAL A 27 -3.74 9.78 -9.04
CA VAL A 27 -4.92 9.00 -8.61
C VAL A 27 -5.06 7.74 -9.45
N GLY A 28 -4.88 7.83 -10.78
CA GLY A 28 -4.94 6.66 -11.66
C GLY A 28 -3.89 5.59 -11.28
N ARG A 29 -2.65 6.01 -11.01
CA ARG A 29 -1.60 5.09 -10.54
C ARG A 29 -1.91 4.47 -9.18
N ALA A 30 -2.49 5.24 -8.27
CA ALA A 30 -2.88 4.76 -6.96
C ALA A 30 -4.01 3.72 -7.04
N LEU A 31 -5.03 3.96 -7.87
CA LEU A 31 -6.12 3.01 -8.11
C LEU A 31 -5.60 1.70 -8.72
N ALA A 32 -4.71 1.79 -9.71
CA ALA A 32 -4.06 0.62 -10.28
C ALA A 32 -3.23 -0.14 -9.23
N GLY A 33 -2.56 0.58 -8.32
CA GLY A 33 -1.85 0.01 -7.18
C GLY A 33 -2.78 -0.74 -6.22
N CYS A 34 -3.92 -0.16 -5.86
CA CYS A 34 -4.93 -0.82 -5.03
C CYS A 34 -5.37 -2.15 -5.63
N LEU A 35 -5.69 -2.17 -6.92
CA LEU A 35 -6.12 -3.38 -7.62
C LEU A 35 -5.03 -4.46 -7.65
N ARG A 36 -3.79 -4.06 -7.95
CA ARG A 36 -2.65 -4.98 -7.93
C ARG A 36 -2.46 -5.63 -6.55
N ASP A 37 -2.63 -4.84 -5.49
CA ASP A 37 -2.50 -5.30 -4.11
C ASP A 37 -3.77 -5.99 -3.58
N ARG A 38 -4.77 -6.24 -4.46
CA ARG A 38 -6.08 -6.83 -4.14
C ARG A 38 -6.84 -6.08 -3.05
N ARG A 39 -6.69 -4.76 -3.02
CA ARG A 39 -7.43 -3.88 -2.13
C ARG A 39 -8.57 -3.25 -2.91
N VAL A 40 -9.76 -3.30 -2.36
CA VAL A 40 -10.95 -2.69 -2.96
C VAL A 40 -11.10 -1.29 -2.36
N PRO A 41 -10.83 -0.20 -3.09
CA PRO A 41 -11.06 1.15 -2.60
C PRO A 41 -12.57 1.43 -2.54
N ILE A 42 -12.99 2.01 -1.43
CA ILE A 42 -14.37 2.47 -1.22
C ILE A 42 -14.43 3.96 -1.52
N PHE A 43 -15.27 4.35 -2.46
CA PHE A 43 -15.41 5.75 -2.82
C PHE A 43 -16.48 6.44 -1.97
N ALA A 44 -16.06 7.24 -0.98
CA ALA A 44 -16.93 8.07 -0.14
C ALA A 44 -17.12 9.49 -0.70
N VAL A 45 -17.23 9.62 -2.02
CA VAL A 45 -17.38 10.91 -2.70
C VAL A 45 -18.80 11.44 -2.54
N ARG A 46 -18.92 12.71 -2.15
CA ARG A 46 -20.22 13.39 -2.00
C ARG A 46 -20.78 13.91 -3.31
N ASP A 47 -19.95 14.02 -4.35
CA ASP A 47 -20.38 14.48 -5.66
C ASP A 47 -21.21 13.39 -6.36
N PHE A 48 -22.46 13.74 -6.70
CA PHE A 48 -23.38 12.82 -7.38
C PHE A 48 -23.05 12.61 -8.86
N LEU A 49 -22.23 13.49 -9.46
CA LEU A 49 -21.78 13.37 -10.84
C LEU A 49 -20.64 12.35 -10.99
N VAL A 50 -19.94 12.04 -9.90
CA VAL A 50 -18.92 11.00 -9.90
C VAL A 50 -19.59 9.63 -9.83
N THR A 51 -19.51 8.89 -10.93
CA THR A 51 -20.12 7.57 -11.08
C THR A 51 -19.06 6.52 -11.39
N PRO A 52 -19.33 5.23 -11.11
CA PRO A 52 -18.43 4.13 -11.47
C PRO A 52 -18.05 4.14 -12.95
N LEU A 53 -19.02 4.43 -13.82
CA LEU A 53 -18.82 4.50 -15.27
C LEU A 53 -17.84 5.62 -15.66
N MET A 54 -17.95 6.79 -15.01
CA MET A 54 -17.04 7.91 -15.23
C MET A 54 -15.61 7.55 -14.77
N LEU A 55 -15.46 6.91 -13.61
CA LEU A 55 -14.17 6.47 -13.10
C LEU A 55 -13.52 5.44 -14.03
N ASN A 56 -14.30 4.47 -14.51
CA ASN A 56 -13.82 3.50 -15.48
C ASN A 56 -13.31 4.18 -16.76
N ARG A 57 -14.07 5.12 -17.33
CA ARG A 57 -13.69 5.83 -18.56
C ARG A 57 -12.46 6.73 -18.39
N LYS A 58 -12.35 7.43 -17.25
CA LYS A 58 -11.27 8.40 -17.01
C LYS A 58 -9.97 7.74 -16.54
N TYR A 59 -10.06 6.67 -15.78
CA TYR A 59 -8.90 6.01 -15.18
C TYR A 59 -8.63 4.59 -15.71
N HIS A 60 -9.48 4.09 -16.62
CA HIS A 60 -9.37 2.73 -17.19
C HIS A 60 -9.31 1.62 -16.12
N VAL A 61 -10.02 1.85 -15.01
CA VAL A 61 -10.12 0.90 -13.90
C VAL A 61 -11.44 0.17 -14.01
N PRO A 62 -11.46 -1.19 -13.96
CA PRO A 62 -12.70 -1.97 -14.06
C PRO A 62 -13.65 -1.61 -12.90
N ALA A 63 -14.95 -1.55 -13.21
CA ALA A 63 -15.95 -1.13 -12.23
C ALA A 63 -16.06 -2.10 -11.03
N GLU A 64 -15.73 -3.38 -11.23
CA GLU A 64 -15.69 -4.40 -10.19
C GLU A 64 -14.49 -4.26 -9.24
N GLY A 65 -13.53 -3.43 -9.60
CA GLY A 65 -12.30 -3.22 -8.82
C GLY A 65 -12.47 -2.25 -7.65
N PHE A 66 -13.64 -1.61 -7.48
CA PHE A 66 -13.89 -0.68 -6.39
C PHE A 66 -15.34 -0.75 -5.92
N ASP A 67 -15.55 -0.39 -4.65
CA ASP A 67 -16.87 -0.31 -4.06
C ASP A 67 -17.41 1.13 -4.14
N PHE A 68 -18.67 1.25 -4.56
CA PHE A 68 -19.34 2.53 -4.73
C PHE A 68 -20.70 2.47 -4.00
N PRO A 69 -20.70 2.63 -2.68
CA PRO A 69 -21.90 2.47 -1.88
C PRO A 69 -22.97 3.55 -2.19
N LEU A 70 -24.18 3.35 -1.72
CA LEU A 70 -25.27 4.29 -1.84
C LEU A 70 -24.90 5.66 -1.26
N PHE A 71 -25.48 6.71 -1.80
CA PHE A 71 -25.16 8.10 -1.43
C PHE A 71 -25.24 8.35 0.08
N ALA A 72 -26.26 7.83 0.76
CA ALA A 72 -26.40 7.97 2.21
C ALA A 72 -25.23 7.39 2.99
N VAL A 73 -24.73 6.20 2.57
CA VAL A 73 -23.58 5.56 3.18
C VAL A 73 -22.30 6.35 2.88
N ARG A 74 -22.12 6.81 1.64
CA ARG A 74 -20.98 7.65 1.25
C ARG A 74 -20.93 8.94 2.06
N TYR A 75 -22.08 9.57 2.27
CA TYR A 75 -22.19 10.76 3.08
C TYR A 75 -21.80 10.49 4.53
N ALA A 76 -22.31 9.41 5.14
CA ALA A 76 -21.99 9.02 6.51
C ALA A 76 -20.49 8.76 6.67
N VAL A 77 -19.90 7.95 5.79
CA VAL A 77 -18.46 7.64 5.83
C VAL A 77 -17.61 8.89 5.68
N SER A 78 -17.97 9.79 4.77
CA SER A 78 -17.23 11.04 4.54
C SER A 78 -17.40 12.08 5.66
N ALA A 79 -18.41 11.93 6.51
CA ALA A 79 -18.66 12.79 7.67
C ALA A 79 -18.03 12.25 8.96
N THR A 80 -17.63 10.97 8.97
CA THR A 80 -16.98 10.35 10.13
C THR A 80 -15.62 11.00 10.37
N GLN A 81 -15.43 11.58 11.55
CA GLN A 81 -14.13 12.07 11.99
C GLN A 81 -13.39 10.93 12.71
N PRO A 82 -12.04 10.87 12.61
CA PRO A 82 -11.27 9.93 13.40
C PRO A 82 -11.52 10.19 14.88
N GLU A 83 -11.67 9.11 15.66
CA GLU A 83 -11.79 9.22 17.10
C GLU A 83 -10.52 9.84 17.69
N ASP A 84 -10.70 10.81 18.58
CA ASP A 84 -9.58 11.42 19.32
C ASP A 84 -8.86 10.32 20.12
N GLY A 85 -7.53 10.18 19.85
CA GLY A 85 -6.71 9.17 20.49
C GLY A 85 -6.46 7.89 19.68
N SER A 86 -7.02 7.77 18.48
CA SER A 86 -6.66 6.69 17.56
C SER A 86 -5.16 6.72 17.25
N PRO A 87 -4.46 5.57 17.28
CA PRO A 87 -3.03 5.55 16.97
C PRO A 87 -2.80 6.00 15.53
N ILE A 88 -1.81 6.87 15.33
CA ILE A 88 -1.41 7.32 14.00
C ILE A 88 -0.77 6.14 13.27
N CYS A 89 -1.45 5.64 12.23
CA CYS A 89 -0.95 4.52 11.42
C CYS A 89 -0.02 4.97 10.29
N ALA A 90 -0.15 6.21 9.81
CA ALA A 90 0.69 6.74 8.74
C ALA A 90 0.74 8.28 8.80
N LEU A 91 1.89 8.85 8.49
CA LEU A 91 2.08 10.28 8.30
C LEU A 91 2.37 10.52 6.82
N LEU A 92 1.56 11.35 6.18
CA LEU A 92 1.71 11.68 4.76
C LEU A 92 2.30 13.09 4.63
N GLY A 93 3.43 13.20 3.95
CA GLY A 93 4.04 14.50 3.62
C GLY A 93 3.38 15.19 2.42
N ARG A 94 2.50 14.50 1.71
CA ARG A 94 1.72 15.02 0.57
C ARG A 94 0.29 14.53 0.65
N GLU A 95 -0.63 15.41 0.33
CA GLU A 95 -2.04 15.05 0.22
C GLU A 95 -2.30 14.15 -0.99
N GLY A 96 -3.28 13.27 -0.86
CA GLY A 96 -3.82 12.47 -1.93
C GLY A 96 -3.55 10.97 -1.84
N LEU A 97 -4.34 10.23 -2.59
CA LEU A 97 -4.34 8.77 -2.63
C LEU A 97 -2.98 8.18 -3.06
N GLY A 98 -2.25 8.89 -3.93
CA GLY A 98 -0.93 8.47 -4.40
C GLY A 98 0.08 8.34 -3.27
N GLY A 99 0.17 9.36 -2.39
CA GLY A 99 1.07 9.32 -1.24
C GLY A 99 0.72 8.20 -0.27
N PHE A 100 -0.57 7.98 -0.01
CA PHE A 100 -1.02 6.87 0.84
C PHE A 100 -0.57 5.50 0.28
N MET A 101 -0.72 5.27 -1.01
CA MET A 101 -0.32 4.00 -1.63
C MET A 101 1.20 3.79 -1.60
N GLU A 102 2.00 4.85 -1.80
CA GLU A 102 3.45 4.78 -1.69
C GLU A 102 3.88 4.41 -0.27
N VAL A 103 3.33 5.07 0.75
CA VAL A 103 3.64 4.78 2.16
C VAL A 103 3.20 3.38 2.55
N SER A 104 1.99 2.98 2.16
CA SER A 104 1.47 1.64 2.44
C SER A 104 2.31 0.54 1.78
N GLY A 105 2.74 0.76 0.52
CA GLY A 105 3.62 -0.16 -0.20
C GLY A 105 5.02 -0.24 0.42
N CYS A 106 5.56 0.90 0.87
CA CYS A 106 6.83 0.94 1.59
C CYS A 106 6.72 0.20 2.93
N GLY A 107 5.69 0.47 3.71
CA GLY A 107 5.45 -0.20 4.99
C GLY A 107 5.36 -1.73 4.86
N HIS A 108 4.65 -2.20 3.84
CA HIS A 108 4.55 -3.64 3.58
C HIS A 108 5.91 -4.27 3.21
N ARG A 109 6.71 -3.61 2.37
CA ARG A 109 8.07 -4.07 2.04
C ARG A 109 8.98 -4.08 3.27
N CYS A 110 8.93 -3.04 4.10
CA CYS A 110 9.69 -2.98 5.35
C CYS A 110 9.30 -4.12 6.29
N TYR A 111 8.00 -4.41 6.42
CA TYR A 111 7.51 -5.50 7.25
C TYR A 111 8.03 -6.87 6.77
N ILE A 112 7.93 -7.15 5.47
CA ILE A 112 8.45 -8.41 4.90
C ILE A 112 9.96 -8.51 5.09
N SER A 113 10.70 -7.42 4.87
CA SER A 113 12.15 -7.39 5.06
C SER A 113 12.53 -7.67 6.51
N ALA A 114 11.86 -7.06 7.47
CA ALA A 114 12.10 -7.29 8.89
C ALA A 114 11.77 -8.74 9.28
N MET A 115 10.66 -9.28 8.80
CA MET A 115 10.26 -10.66 9.07
C MET A 115 11.27 -11.68 8.50
N LEU A 116 11.71 -11.48 7.24
CA LEU A 116 12.73 -12.32 6.62
C LEU A 116 14.06 -12.22 7.35
N GLY A 117 14.49 -11.02 7.73
CA GLY A 117 15.72 -10.80 8.50
C GLY A 117 15.69 -11.51 9.85
N THR A 118 14.57 -11.41 10.57
CA THR A 118 14.40 -12.06 11.88
C THR A 118 14.38 -13.58 11.76
N THR A 119 13.66 -14.14 10.78
CA THR A 119 13.61 -15.58 10.57
C THR A 119 14.96 -16.14 10.13
N LEU A 120 15.65 -15.46 9.22
CA LEU A 120 16.98 -15.85 8.79
C LEU A 120 17.99 -15.82 9.95
N SER A 121 17.94 -14.79 10.79
CA SER A 121 18.78 -14.66 11.98
C SER A 121 18.52 -15.79 13.00
N ALA A 122 17.23 -16.12 13.23
CA ALA A 122 16.87 -17.22 14.13
C ALA A 122 17.38 -18.58 13.64
N VAL A 123 17.19 -18.85 12.33
CA VAL A 123 17.72 -20.09 11.71
C VAL A 123 19.23 -20.12 11.79
N ALA A 124 19.91 -19.01 11.49
CA ALA A 124 21.36 -18.92 11.60
C ALA A 124 21.84 -19.20 13.04
N ALA A 125 21.18 -18.66 14.05
CA ALA A 125 21.55 -18.89 15.44
C ALA A 125 21.46 -20.39 15.80
N VAL A 126 20.36 -21.04 15.44
CA VAL A 126 20.20 -22.50 15.72
C VAL A 126 21.24 -23.33 14.99
N VAL A 127 21.46 -23.10 13.69
CA VAL A 127 22.49 -23.83 12.91
C VAL A 127 23.86 -23.53 13.45
N GLY A 128 24.16 -22.31 13.89
CA GLY A 128 25.42 -21.93 14.51
C GLY A 128 25.72 -22.71 15.77
N VAL A 129 24.74 -22.83 16.67
CA VAL A 129 24.90 -23.60 17.90
C VAL A 129 25.17 -25.07 17.59
N VAL A 130 24.42 -25.67 16.66
CA VAL A 130 24.62 -27.07 16.26
C VAL A 130 26.00 -27.27 15.62
N LEU A 131 26.42 -26.33 14.75
CA LEU A 131 27.73 -26.38 14.09
C LEU A 131 28.88 -26.29 15.11
N VAL A 132 28.81 -25.36 16.06
CA VAL A 132 29.82 -25.21 17.12
C VAL A 132 29.91 -26.48 17.95
N PHE A 133 28.75 -27.03 18.33
CA PHE A 133 28.73 -28.31 19.09
C PHE A 133 29.34 -29.47 18.32
N ALA A 134 28.99 -29.61 17.03
CA ALA A 134 29.53 -30.67 16.18
C ALA A 134 31.03 -30.53 15.98
N LEU A 135 31.53 -29.32 15.72
CA LEU A 135 32.98 -29.10 15.57
C LEU A 135 33.76 -29.37 16.85
N TYR A 136 33.18 -29.00 18.00
CA TYR A 136 33.82 -29.31 19.28
C TYR A 136 33.85 -30.81 19.59
N ALA A 137 32.73 -31.51 19.33
CA ALA A 137 32.58 -32.92 19.65
C ALA A 137 33.42 -33.86 18.73
N PHE A 138 33.49 -33.51 17.43
CA PHE A 138 34.07 -34.40 16.42
C PHE A 138 35.44 -33.97 15.89
N ALA A 139 35.75 -32.68 15.87
CA ALA A 139 36.99 -32.15 15.32
C ALA A 139 38.02 -31.75 16.40
N GLY A 140 37.71 -31.91 17.67
CA GLY A 140 38.61 -31.61 18.78
C GLY A 140 39.01 -30.14 18.95
N GLY A 141 38.36 -29.22 18.24
CA GLY A 141 38.62 -27.79 18.39
C GLY A 141 37.92 -26.97 17.32
N LEU A 142 37.70 -25.66 17.66
CA LEU A 142 37.12 -24.67 16.78
C LEU A 142 38.23 -24.04 15.93
N ALA A 143 38.25 -24.32 14.64
CA ALA A 143 39.05 -23.53 13.71
C ALA A 143 38.32 -22.21 13.42
N VAL A 144 38.95 -21.09 13.75
CA VAL A 144 38.39 -19.73 13.56
C VAL A 144 37.92 -19.47 12.13
N ASN A 145 38.60 -20.05 11.15
CA ASN A 145 38.25 -19.92 9.74
C ASN A 145 36.84 -20.46 9.41
N TRP A 146 36.38 -21.51 10.06
CA TRP A 146 35.04 -22.05 9.88
C TRP A 146 33.98 -21.14 10.46
N LEU A 147 34.29 -20.48 11.57
CA LEU A 147 33.37 -19.49 12.18
C LEU A 147 33.20 -18.28 11.28
N ILE A 148 34.29 -17.76 10.70
CA ILE A 148 34.25 -16.64 9.76
C ILE A 148 33.48 -17.02 8.50
N ALA A 149 33.69 -18.19 7.92
CA ALA A 149 32.97 -18.67 6.76
C ALA A 149 31.47 -18.80 7.04
N TYR A 150 31.12 -19.30 8.22
CA TYR A 150 29.73 -19.40 8.66
C TYR A 150 29.08 -18.03 8.80
N MET A 151 29.72 -17.06 9.46
CA MET A 151 29.20 -15.72 9.60
C MET A 151 28.99 -15.06 8.24
N ALA A 152 29.93 -15.21 7.31
CA ALA A 152 29.80 -14.68 5.96
C ALA A 152 28.63 -15.31 5.20
N LEU A 153 28.43 -16.63 5.33
CA LEU A 153 27.35 -17.35 4.65
C LEU A 153 25.95 -16.80 5.00
N PHE A 154 25.73 -16.39 6.24
CA PHE A 154 24.45 -15.85 6.69
C PHE A 154 24.34 -14.32 6.59
N ALA A 155 25.46 -13.59 6.70
CA ALA A 155 25.46 -12.14 6.58
C ALA A 155 25.20 -11.67 5.13
N ILE A 156 25.84 -12.32 4.14
CA ILE A 156 25.73 -11.92 2.72
C ILE A 156 24.29 -11.97 2.20
N PRO A 157 23.50 -13.06 2.37
CA PRO A 157 22.11 -13.08 1.93
C PRO A 157 21.24 -12.02 2.62
N GLY A 158 21.50 -11.75 3.91
CA GLY A 158 20.80 -10.71 4.66
C GLY A 158 21.04 -9.31 4.09
N ILE A 159 22.31 -9.00 3.77
CA ILE A 159 22.68 -7.71 3.15
C ILE A 159 22.05 -7.59 1.74
N ILE A 160 22.13 -8.65 0.93
CA ILE A 160 21.56 -8.67 -0.42
C ILE A 160 20.04 -8.44 -0.34
N ALA A 161 19.35 -9.13 0.56
CA ALA A 161 17.90 -8.94 0.75
C ALA A 161 17.57 -7.51 1.18
N ALA A 162 18.31 -6.94 2.12
CA ALA A 162 18.11 -5.56 2.56
C ALA A 162 18.31 -4.54 1.43
N VAL A 163 19.37 -4.69 0.63
CA VAL A 163 19.67 -3.80 -0.51
C VAL A 163 18.63 -3.96 -1.64
N ALA A 164 18.19 -5.17 -1.93
CA ALA A 164 17.19 -5.43 -2.97
C ALA A 164 15.82 -4.81 -2.64
N MET A 165 15.48 -4.73 -1.36
CA MET A 165 14.21 -4.13 -0.91
C MET A 165 14.27 -2.60 -0.72
N ALA A 166 15.48 -2.04 -0.60
CA ALA A 166 15.67 -0.59 -0.52
C ALA A 166 15.53 0.13 -1.88
N ARG A 167 15.53 -0.61 -2.98
CA ARG A 167 15.28 -0.13 -4.35
C ARG A 167 13.82 -0.31 -4.74
#